data_8d2563ac4a03823683c07b090952a06e
#
_entry.id   8d2563ac4a03823683c07b090952a06e
#
_cell.length_a   1.000
_cell.length_b   1.000
_cell.length_c   1.000
_cell.angle_alpha   90.00
_cell.angle_beta   90.00
_cell.angle_gamma   90.00
#
_symmetry.space_group_name_H-M   'P 1'
#
loop_
_entity.id
_entity.type
_entity.pdbx_description
1 polymer ?
#
loop_
_entity_poly.entity_id
_entity_poly.type
_entity_poly.pdbx_seq_one_letter_code
_entity_poly.pdbx_strand_id
1 'polypeptide(L)'
;MPWSGLRKSGWVQVWLLGLLVLQSLSGVVLQRYEQLLAEHVVIAVFLTMLVGAGGNAGNQSAIKIIEKIVLGEITVSIGSFLSEMHREVIVGMFLCVFVAIGGFVRAYITHGRARGGFLNVLALTCCLAVIVFSSTLIGVMLPFLLAKIGADPAHAGTVVQVVMDITGVIVTVTICSMMLPSVSKKTRTPAFAAVLERAFLAYFPESESGGAPKEHRSDADLVLTSEKGSV
;
A
#
# COMPACT_ATOMS: atom_id res chain seq x y z
N MET A 1 13.21 -4.86 40.36
CA MET A 1 14.32 -4.90 39.40
C MET A 1 13.84 -4.34 38.06
N PRO A 2 14.27 -3.16 37.60
CA PRO A 2 13.72 -2.48 36.43
C PRO A 2 14.19 -3.06 35.07
N TRP A 3 15.15 -3.98 35.05
CA TRP A 3 15.81 -4.47 33.84
C TRP A 3 15.04 -5.55 33.05
N SER A 4 14.07 -6.23 33.66
CA SER A 4 13.24 -7.23 32.98
C SER A 4 12.28 -6.60 31.95
N GLY A 5 11.87 -5.36 32.17
CA GLY A 5 11.03 -4.58 31.24
C GLY A 5 11.75 -4.18 29.96
N LEU A 6 13.03 -3.79 30.05
CA LEU A 6 13.83 -3.36 28.88
C LEU A 6 14.11 -4.50 27.90
N ARG A 7 14.29 -5.74 28.39
CA ARG A 7 14.52 -6.90 27.53
C ARG A 7 13.25 -7.29 26.75
N LYS A 8 12.07 -7.18 27.38
CA LYS A 8 10.78 -7.35 26.68
C LYS A 8 10.54 -6.25 25.66
N SER A 9 10.92 -5.01 26.00
CA SER A 9 10.86 -3.86 25.08
C SER A 9 11.73 -4.06 23.81
N GLY A 10 12.93 -4.63 23.95
CA GLY A 10 13.82 -4.90 22.81
C GLY A 10 13.23 -5.87 21.80
N TRP A 11 12.55 -6.92 22.25
CA TRP A 11 11.84 -7.88 21.39
C TRP A 11 10.71 -7.21 20.58
N VAL A 12 9.91 -6.37 21.24
CA VAL A 12 8.83 -5.61 20.59
C VAL A 12 9.39 -4.68 19.51
N GLN A 13 10.51 -4.00 19.79
CA GLN A 13 11.16 -3.10 18.83
C GLN A 13 11.63 -3.85 17.58
N VAL A 14 12.31 -4.99 17.74
CA VAL A 14 12.79 -5.84 16.64
C VAL A 14 11.59 -6.37 15.82
N TRP A 15 10.53 -6.80 16.50
CA TRP A 15 9.30 -7.25 15.87
C TRP A 15 8.66 -6.15 15.00
N LEU A 16 8.49 -4.94 15.55
CA LEU A 16 7.92 -3.80 14.83
C LEU A 16 8.78 -3.37 13.65
N LEU A 17 10.11 -3.38 13.80
CA LEU A 17 11.02 -3.11 12.66
C LEU A 17 10.89 -4.17 11.57
N GLY A 18 10.77 -5.45 11.94
CA GLY A 18 10.51 -6.52 10.98
C GLY A 18 9.20 -6.31 10.20
N LEU A 19 8.13 -5.95 10.91
CA LEU A 19 6.85 -5.62 10.29
C LEU A 19 6.94 -4.39 9.37
N LEU A 20 7.68 -3.36 9.76
CA LEU A 20 7.91 -2.16 8.94
C LEU A 20 8.64 -2.51 7.64
N VAL A 21 9.67 -3.36 7.70
CA VAL A 21 10.39 -3.83 6.51
C VAL A 21 9.44 -4.61 5.59
N LEU A 22 8.62 -5.52 6.14
CA LEU A 22 7.62 -6.24 5.36
C LEU A 22 6.59 -5.29 4.73
N GLN A 23 6.11 -4.30 5.49
CA GLN A 23 5.15 -3.31 5.00
C GLN A 23 5.72 -2.45 3.86
N SER A 24 7.05 -2.21 3.84
CA SER A 24 7.70 -1.47 2.76
C SER A 24 7.57 -2.16 1.39
N LEU A 25 7.29 -3.48 1.35
CA LEU A 25 7.03 -4.21 0.11
C LEU A 25 5.78 -3.68 -0.62
N SER A 26 4.79 -3.18 0.10
CA SER A 26 3.62 -2.53 -0.53
C SER A 26 4.02 -1.32 -1.36
N GLY A 27 5.00 -0.54 -0.89
CA GLY A 27 5.56 0.59 -1.62
C GLY A 27 6.27 0.17 -2.92
N VAL A 28 6.99 -0.96 -2.92
CA VAL A 28 7.63 -1.51 -4.13
C VAL A 28 6.58 -1.90 -5.17
N VAL A 29 5.47 -2.51 -4.73
CA VAL A 29 4.35 -2.83 -5.64
C VAL A 29 3.75 -1.56 -6.22
N LEU A 30 3.48 -0.52 -5.39
CA LEU A 30 2.94 0.75 -5.85
C LEU A 30 3.83 1.43 -6.89
N GLN A 31 5.15 1.45 -6.68
CA GLN A 31 6.12 1.99 -7.65
C GLN A 31 6.03 1.27 -9.01
N ARG A 32 5.82 -0.05 -9.01
CA ARG A 32 5.67 -0.80 -10.26
C ARG A 32 4.44 -0.39 -11.07
N TYR A 33 3.39 0.11 -10.39
CA TYR A 33 2.12 0.53 -11.00
C TYR A 33 1.89 2.04 -10.94
N GLU A 34 2.97 2.83 -10.81
CA GLU A 34 2.92 4.30 -10.72
C GLU A 34 2.15 4.94 -11.88
N GLN A 35 2.33 4.44 -13.11
CA GLN A 35 1.63 4.95 -14.29
C GLN A 35 0.11 4.77 -14.18
N LEU A 36 -0.35 3.60 -13.73
CA LEU A 36 -1.77 3.34 -13.51
C LEU A 36 -2.36 4.30 -12.49
N LEU A 37 -1.65 4.53 -11.39
CA LEU A 37 -2.06 5.45 -10.33
C LEU A 37 -2.09 6.91 -10.79
N ALA A 38 -1.13 7.31 -11.63
CA ALA A 38 -1.07 8.64 -12.22
C ALA A 38 -2.20 8.89 -13.23
N GLU A 39 -2.56 7.88 -14.03
CA GLU A 39 -3.67 7.94 -14.98
C GLU A 39 -5.04 7.94 -14.26
N HIS A 40 -5.14 7.24 -13.15
CA HIS A 40 -6.35 7.08 -12.35
C HIS A 40 -6.12 7.49 -10.89
N VAL A 41 -5.93 8.79 -10.66
CA VAL A 41 -5.66 9.37 -9.31
C VAL A 41 -6.69 8.93 -8.28
N VAL A 42 -7.93 8.65 -8.70
CA VAL A 42 -8.98 8.15 -7.81
C VAL A 42 -8.59 6.85 -7.11
N ILE A 43 -7.80 5.98 -7.74
CA ILE A 43 -7.31 4.72 -7.13
C ILE A 43 -6.44 5.07 -5.92
N ALA A 44 -5.48 5.99 -6.09
CA ALA A 44 -4.58 6.39 -5.00
C ALA A 44 -5.36 7.02 -3.82
N VAL A 45 -6.38 7.85 -4.11
CA VAL A 45 -7.23 8.48 -3.09
C VAL A 45 -8.00 7.44 -2.27
N PHE A 46 -8.50 6.38 -2.92
CA PHE A 46 -9.29 5.35 -2.24
C PHE A 46 -8.46 4.20 -1.68
N LEU A 47 -7.18 4.08 -2.06
CA LEU A 47 -6.31 2.96 -1.66
C LEU A 47 -6.25 2.78 -0.13
N THR A 48 -6.09 3.88 0.61
CA THR A 48 -6.06 3.84 2.08
C THR A 48 -7.37 3.31 2.67
N MET A 49 -8.51 3.69 2.08
CA MET A 49 -9.82 3.19 2.49
C MET A 49 -9.95 1.68 2.21
N LEU A 50 -9.50 1.22 1.04
CA LEU A 50 -9.56 -0.19 0.62
C LEU A 50 -8.72 -1.07 1.54
N VAL A 51 -7.45 -0.71 1.72
CA VAL A 51 -6.50 -1.44 2.57
C VAL A 51 -6.92 -1.40 4.03
N GLY A 52 -7.34 -0.22 4.52
CA GLY A 52 -7.82 -0.05 5.89
C GLY A 52 -9.08 -0.86 6.21
N ALA A 53 -10.05 -0.91 5.28
CA ALA A 53 -11.24 -1.74 5.43
C ALA A 53 -10.88 -3.23 5.51
N GLY A 54 -9.94 -3.69 4.65
CA GLY A 54 -9.40 -5.04 4.72
C GLY A 54 -8.73 -5.33 6.05
N GLY A 55 -7.77 -4.51 6.46
CA GLY A 55 -7.08 -4.69 7.74
C GLY A 55 -8.03 -4.76 8.94
N ASN A 56 -9.05 -3.90 8.97
CA ASN A 56 -10.05 -3.92 10.02
C ASN A 56 -10.90 -5.21 10.02
N ALA A 57 -11.36 -5.65 8.84
CA ALA A 57 -12.15 -6.87 8.71
C ALA A 57 -11.34 -8.12 9.13
N GLY A 58 -10.10 -8.27 8.65
CA GLY A 58 -9.23 -9.38 9.02
C GLY A 58 -8.83 -9.38 10.49
N ASN A 59 -8.58 -8.20 11.06
CA ASN A 59 -8.27 -8.08 12.48
C ASN A 59 -9.46 -8.50 13.36
N GLN A 60 -10.70 -8.16 12.98
CA GLN A 60 -11.91 -8.61 13.68
C GLN A 60 -12.04 -10.15 13.66
N SER A 61 -11.76 -10.78 12.52
CA SER A 61 -11.78 -12.24 12.41
C SER A 61 -10.66 -12.88 13.23
N ALA A 62 -9.45 -12.28 13.21
CA ALA A 62 -8.32 -12.77 14.01
C ALA A 62 -8.60 -12.70 15.52
N ILE A 63 -9.15 -11.59 16.01
CA ILE A 63 -9.47 -11.43 17.44
C ILE A 63 -10.44 -12.52 17.91
N LYS A 64 -11.50 -12.80 17.15
CA LYS A 64 -12.46 -13.86 17.47
C LYS A 64 -11.80 -15.23 17.61
N ILE A 65 -10.86 -15.56 16.71
CA ILE A 65 -10.16 -16.85 16.73
C ILE A 65 -9.17 -16.90 17.91
N ILE A 66 -8.42 -15.82 18.16
CA ILE A 66 -7.50 -15.71 19.29
C ILE A 66 -8.28 -15.95 20.59
N GLU A 67 -9.41 -15.26 20.77
CA GLU A 67 -10.25 -15.38 21.95
C GLU A 67 -10.70 -16.84 22.18
N LYS A 68 -11.19 -17.52 21.15
CA LYS A 68 -11.59 -18.93 21.23
C LYS A 68 -10.44 -19.87 21.58
N ILE A 69 -9.22 -19.63 21.02
CA ILE A 69 -8.04 -20.42 21.33
C ILE A 69 -7.64 -20.22 22.79
N VAL A 70 -7.61 -18.98 23.28
CA VAL A 70 -7.21 -18.61 24.65
C VAL A 70 -8.22 -19.15 25.69
N LEU A 71 -9.51 -19.09 25.38
CA LEU A 71 -10.56 -19.64 26.26
C LEU A 71 -10.65 -21.17 26.22
N GLY A 72 -9.89 -21.83 25.33
CA GLY A 72 -9.92 -23.29 25.18
C GLY A 72 -11.19 -23.82 24.49
N GLU A 73 -11.98 -22.94 23.87
CA GLU A 73 -13.21 -23.32 23.14
C GLU A 73 -12.88 -24.10 21.85
N ILE A 74 -11.73 -23.83 21.26
CA ILE A 74 -11.23 -24.53 20.07
C ILE A 74 -9.80 -25.01 20.29
N THR A 75 -9.48 -26.19 19.76
CA THR A 75 -8.11 -26.71 19.73
C THR A 75 -7.43 -26.36 18.43
N VAL A 76 -6.09 -26.24 18.44
CA VAL A 76 -5.30 -26.00 17.23
C VAL A 76 -5.19 -27.29 16.43
N SER A 77 -6.27 -27.63 15.72
CA SER A 77 -6.39 -28.82 14.88
C SER A 77 -6.90 -28.46 13.49
N ILE A 78 -6.66 -29.33 12.52
CA ILE A 78 -7.15 -29.14 11.14
C ILE A 78 -8.69 -29.14 11.11
N GLY A 79 -9.34 -29.95 11.94
CA GLY A 79 -10.81 -30.00 12.02
C GLY A 79 -11.39 -28.67 12.52
N SER A 80 -10.83 -28.10 13.59
CA SER A 80 -11.24 -26.79 14.11
C SER A 80 -10.97 -25.68 13.10
N PHE A 81 -9.82 -25.72 12.44
CA PHE A 81 -9.48 -24.75 11.39
C PHE A 81 -10.49 -24.75 10.24
N LEU A 82 -10.82 -25.93 9.70
CA LEU A 82 -11.79 -26.06 8.59
C LEU A 82 -13.20 -25.62 9.00
N SER A 83 -13.61 -25.96 10.23
CA SER A 83 -14.92 -25.53 10.77
C SER A 83 -15.02 -24.01 10.90
N GLU A 84 -14.01 -23.36 11.49
CA GLU A 84 -14.00 -21.90 11.64
C GLU A 84 -13.84 -21.20 10.27
N MET A 85 -13.04 -21.76 9.37
CA MET A 85 -12.88 -21.25 8.01
C MET A 85 -14.21 -21.28 7.24
N HIS A 86 -14.94 -22.41 7.30
CA HIS A 86 -16.24 -22.54 6.65
C HIS A 86 -17.25 -21.51 7.19
N ARG A 87 -17.28 -21.31 8.50
CA ARG A 87 -18.13 -20.31 9.15
C ARG A 87 -17.75 -18.90 8.71
N GLU A 88 -16.44 -18.58 8.63
CA GLU A 88 -15.97 -17.26 8.24
C GLU A 88 -16.19 -16.97 6.74
N VAL A 89 -16.20 -17.99 5.87
CA VAL A 89 -16.60 -17.81 4.45
C VAL A 89 -18.02 -17.24 4.37
N ILE A 90 -18.96 -17.78 5.15
CA ILE A 90 -20.35 -17.29 5.15
C ILE A 90 -20.43 -15.87 5.71
N VAL A 91 -19.81 -15.64 6.85
CA VAL A 91 -19.80 -14.29 7.50
C VAL A 91 -19.09 -13.28 6.61
N GLY A 92 -17.93 -13.64 6.06
CA GLY A 92 -17.15 -12.80 5.15
C GLY A 92 -17.89 -12.46 3.87
N MET A 93 -18.71 -13.37 3.33
CA MET A 93 -19.54 -13.13 2.15
C MET A 93 -20.59 -12.02 2.46
N PHE A 94 -21.30 -12.13 3.58
CA PHE A 94 -22.24 -11.08 3.98
C PHE A 94 -21.54 -9.75 4.26
N LEU A 95 -20.40 -9.79 4.94
CA LEU A 95 -19.64 -8.59 5.28
C LEU A 95 -19.13 -7.88 4.02
N CYS A 96 -18.56 -8.63 3.06
CA CYS A 96 -18.03 -8.03 1.83
C CYS A 96 -19.13 -7.36 1.00
N VAL A 97 -20.33 -7.96 0.91
CA VAL A 97 -21.47 -7.35 0.20
C VAL A 97 -21.89 -6.05 0.89
N PHE A 98 -22.07 -6.08 2.21
CA PHE A 98 -22.47 -4.91 2.97
C PHE A 98 -21.47 -3.76 2.86
N VAL A 99 -20.17 -4.06 3.02
CA VAL A 99 -19.09 -3.06 2.92
C VAL A 99 -18.93 -2.57 1.48
N ALA A 100 -19.11 -3.45 0.47
CA ALA A 100 -19.07 -3.07 -0.93
C ALA A 100 -20.18 -2.08 -1.30
N ILE A 101 -21.41 -2.28 -0.79
CA ILE A 101 -22.52 -1.33 -0.97
C ILE A 101 -22.15 0.04 -0.39
N GLY A 102 -21.66 0.07 0.84
CA GLY A 102 -21.21 1.31 1.49
C GLY A 102 -20.09 2.01 0.72
N GLY A 103 -19.09 1.24 0.29
CA GLY A 103 -17.98 1.72 -0.52
C GLY A 103 -18.41 2.25 -1.90
N PHE A 104 -19.35 1.55 -2.56
CA PHE A 104 -19.96 2.01 -3.81
C PHE A 104 -20.64 3.36 -3.64
N VAL A 105 -21.52 3.50 -2.65
CA VAL A 105 -22.22 4.75 -2.37
C VAL A 105 -21.21 5.87 -2.09
N ARG A 106 -20.20 5.62 -1.26
CA ARG A 106 -19.13 6.58 -0.93
C ARG A 106 -18.36 7.04 -2.17
N ALA A 107 -17.94 6.09 -3.00
CA ALA A 107 -17.19 6.40 -4.23
C ALA A 107 -18.05 7.07 -5.29
N TYR A 108 -19.33 6.66 -5.42
CA TYR A 108 -20.27 7.24 -6.38
C TYR A 108 -20.61 8.70 -6.08
N ILE A 109 -20.83 9.05 -4.83
CA ILE A 109 -21.11 10.43 -4.41
C ILE A 109 -19.94 11.35 -4.78
N THR A 110 -18.70 10.87 -4.62
CA THR A 110 -17.51 11.70 -4.82
C THR A 110 -17.03 11.75 -6.27
N HIS A 111 -17.11 10.64 -7.00
CA HIS A 111 -16.48 10.50 -8.33
C HIS A 111 -17.41 9.93 -9.42
N GLY A 112 -18.61 9.47 -9.08
CA GLY A 112 -19.50 8.80 -10.03
C GLY A 112 -19.98 9.67 -11.19
N ARG A 113 -20.05 10.99 -11.00
CA ARG A 113 -20.48 11.96 -12.01
C ARG A 113 -19.38 12.42 -12.96
N ALA A 114 -18.12 12.10 -12.69
CA ALA A 114 -17.00 12.42 -13.56
C ALA A 114 -17.03 11.55 -14.82
N ARG A 115 -16.43 12.04 -15.92
CA ARG A 115 -16.31 11.28 -17.16
C ARG A 115 -15.50 9.99 -16.91
N GLY A 116 -16.08 8.82 -17.15
CA GLY A 116 -15.49 7.52 -16.77
C GLY A 116 -15.59 7.17 -15.28
N GLY A 117 -16.23 8.03 -14.47
CA GLY A 117 -16.31 7.86 -13.02
C GLY A 117 -17.04 6.59 -12.60
N PHE A 118 -18.07 6.18 -13.32
CA PHE A 118 -18.81 4.95 -13.01
C PHE A 118 -17.95 3.70 -13.08
N LEU A 119 -17.08 3.58 -14.10
CA LEU A 119 -16.19 2.43 -14.24
C LEU A 119 -15.12 2.40 -13.12
N ASN A 120 -14.59 3.58 -12.76
CA ASN A 120 -13.68 3.71 -11.62
C ASN A 120 -14.37 3.29 -10.31
N VAL A 121 -15.61 3.74 -10.08
CA VAL A 121 -16.40 3.37 -8.89
C VAL A 121 -16.63 1.86 -8.85
N LEU A 122 -16.99 1.25 -9.99
CA LEU A 122 -17.21 -0.18 -10.07
C LEU A 122 -15.92 -0.97 -9.78
N ALA A 123 -14.78 -0.56 -10.36
CA ALA A 123 -13.49 -1.18 -10.10
C ALA A 123 -13.12 -1.10 -8.62
N LEU A 124 -13.25 0.07 -7.99
CA LEU A 124 -12.98 0.25 -6.56
C LEU A 124 -13.90 -0.59 -5.67
N THR A 125 -15.18 -0.73 -6.05
CA THR A 125 -16.14 -1.57 -5.33
C THR A 125 -15.77 -3.05 -5.42
N CYS A 126 -15.37 -3.53 -6.60
CA CYS A 126 -14.86 -4.90 -6.78
C CYS A 126 -13.60 -5.13 -5.95
N CYS A 127 -12.65 -4.17 -5.95
CA CYS A 127 -11.45 -4.24 -5.10
C CYS A 127 -11.84 -4.38 -3.63
N LEU A 128 -12.74 -3.53 -3.15
CA LEU A 128 -13.18 -3.52 -1.76
C LEU A 128 -13.81 -4.86 -1.35
N ALA A 129 -14.69 -5.40 -2.19
CA ALA A 129 -15.32 -6.70 -1.93
C ALA A 129 -14.29 -7.83 -1.81
N VAL A 130 -13.36 -7.92 -2.77
CA VAL A 130 -12.31 -8.95 -2.79
C VAL A 130 -11.36 -8.78 -1.59
N ILE A 131 -10.94 -7.55 -1.28
CA ILE A 131 -10.05 -7.24 -0.16
C ILE A 131 -10.70 -7.63 1.17
N VAL A 132 -11.94 -7.22 1.42
CA VAL A 132 -12.64 -7.52 2.67
C VAL A 132 -12.88 -9.02 2.82
N PHE A 133 -13.33 -9.69 1.76
CA PHE A 133 -13.55 -11.14 1.80
C PHE A 133 -12.26 -11.92 2.07
N SER A 134 -11.19 -11.65 1.31
CA SER A 134 -9.90 -12.32 1.50
C SER A 134 -9.30 -12.03 2.88
N SER A 135 -9.52 -10.83 3.39
CA SER A 135 -9.04 -10.42 4.70
C SER A 135 -9.66 -11.20 5.85
N THR A 136 -10.96 -11.48 5.81
CA THR A 136 -11.61 -12.28 6.86
C THR A 136 -11.04 -13.69 6.90
N LEU A 137 -10.75 -14.30 5.74
CA LEU A 137 -10.13 -15.62 5.65
C LEU A 137 -8.69 -15.64 6.19
N ILE A 138 -7.89 -14.62 5.83
CA ILE A 138 -6.53 -14.46 6.35
C ILE A 138 -6.57 -14.25 7.87
N GLY A 139 -7.57 -13.52 8.37
CA GLY A 139 -7.79 -13.29 9.79
C GLY A 139 -8.05 -14.57 10.58
N VAL A 140 -8.71 -15.56 10.00
CA VAL A 140 -8.85 -16.90 10.61
C VAL A 140 -7.54 -17.69 10.50
N MET A 141 -6.90 -17.66 9.34
CA MET A 141 -5.73 -18.48 9.06
C MET A 141 -4.53 -18.13 9.96
N LEU A 142 -4.26 -16.85 10.17
CA LEU A 142 -3.05 -16.39 10.84
C LEU A 142 -2.95 -16.81 12.32
N PRO A 143 -3.99 -16.70 13.19
CA PRO A 143 -3.91 -17.20 14.55
C PRO A 143 -3.62 -18.71 14.64
N PHE A 144 -4.26 -19.53 13.79
CA PHE A 144 -3.99 -20.96 13.73
C PHE A 144 -2.55 -21.26 13.29
N LEU A 145 -2.04 -20.52 12.29
CA LEU A 145 -0.67 -20.67 11.81
C LEU A 145 0.35 -20.30 12.90
N LEU A 146 0.17 -19.15 13.57
CA LEU A 146 1.04 -18.72 14.66
C LEU A 146 1.04 -19.71 15.82
N ALA A 147 -0.14 -20.14 16.25
CA ALA A 147 -0.26 -21.14 17.31
C ALA A 147 0.41 -22.48 16.92
N LYS A 148 0.30 -22.93 15.65
CA LYS A 148 0.93 -24.16 15.17
C LYS A 148 2.45 -24.10 15.18
N ILE A 149 3.06 -22.93 14.89
CA ILE A 149 4.52 -22.76 14.92
C ILE A 149 5.03 -22.41 16.32
N GLY A 150 4.17 -22.40 17.36
CA GLY A 150 4.52 -22.08 18.74
C GLY A 150 4.73 -20.57 18.98
N ALA A 151 4.31 -19.70 18.06
CA ALA A 151 4.31 -18.26 18.27
C ALA A 151 3.02 -17.84 19.01
N ASP A 152 3.08 -16.67 19.67
CA ASP A 152 1.91 -16.13 20.39
C ASP A 152 0.83 -15.71 19.39
N PRO A 153 -0.37 -16.32 19.41
CA PRO A 153 -1.48 -15.93 18.54
C PRO A 153 -1.91 -14.46 18.68
N ALA A 154 -1.61 -13.83 19.81
CA ALA A 154 -1.94 -12.42 20.06
C ALA A 154 -1.25 -11.46 19.06
N HIS A 155 -0.16 -11.88 18.42
CA HIS A 155 0.50 -11.10 17.38
C HIS A 155 -0.21 -11.16 16.01
N ALA A 156 -1.22 -12.02 15.84
CA ALA A 156 -1.90 -12.20 14.56
C ALA A 156 -2.53 -10.90 14.05
N GLY A 157 -3.09 -10.07 14.92
CA GLY A 157 -3.73 -8.81 14.50
C GLY A 157 -2.77 -7.85 13.78
N THR A 158 -1.55 -7.69 14.30
CA THR A 158 -0.53 -6.83 13.65
C THR A 158 -0.01 -7.44 12.35
N VAL A 159 0.12 -8.77 12.30
CA VAL A 159 0.53 -9.49 11.07
C VAL A 159 -0.55 -9.40 10.02
N VAL A 160 -1.84 -9.54 10.38
CA VAL A 160 -2.98 -9.33 9.46
C VAL A 160 -2.90 -7.97 8.80
N GLN A 161 -2.65 -6.91 9.56
CA GLN A 161 -2.56 -5.56 9.01
C GLN A 161 -1.47 -5.46 7.95
N VAL A 162 -0.25 -5.94 8.23
CA VAL A 162 0.88 -5.90 7.28
C VAL A 162 0.60 -6.75 6.03
N VAL A 163 0.01 -7.94 6.22
CA VAL A 163 -0.38 -8.81 5.09
C VAL A 163 -1.43 -8.11 4.23
N MET A 164 -2.39 -7.43 4.85
CA MET A 164 -3.43 -6.69 4.12
C MET A 164 -2.91 -5.44 3.42
N ASP A 165 -1.91 -4.75 3.98
CA ASP A 165 -1.25 -3.63 3.32
C ASP A 165 -0.61 -4.06 1.98
N ILE A 166 0.01 -5.23 1.95
CA ILE A 166 0.63 -5.77 0.73
C ILE A 166 -0.44 -6.35 -0.21
N THR A 167 -1.28 -7.24 0.30
CA THR A 167 -2.29 -7.95 -0.50
C THR A 167 -3.34 -6.98 -1.05
N GLY A 168 -3.77 -6.01 -0.25
CA GLY A 168 -4.75 -5.00 -0.66
C GLY A 168 -4.24 -4.13 -1.80
N VAL A 169 -2.95 -3.74 -1.77
CA VAL A 169 -2.31 -3.03 -2.88
C VAL A 169 -2.29 -3.90 -4.13
N ILE A 170 -1.82 -5.16 -4.02
CA ILE A 170 -1.74 -6.10 -5.16
C ILE A 170 -3.13 -6.32 -5.78
N VAL A 171 -4.15 -6.59 -4.96
CA VAL A 171 -5.53 -6.78 -5.43
C VAL A 171 -6.04 -5.52 -6.14
N THR A 172 -5.82 -4.36 -5.54
CA THR A 172 -6.28 -3.09 -6.10
C THR A 172 -5.65 -2.82 -7.47
N VAL A 173 -4.33 -2.89 -7.58
CA VAL A 173 -3.65 -2.60 -8.86
C VAL A 173 -3.99 -3.65 -9.92
N THR A 174 -4.14 -4.92 -9.53
CA THR A 174 -4.51 -6.01 -10.45
C THR A 174 -5.92 -5.80 -11.00
N ILE A 175 -6.93 -5.64 -10.15
CA ILE A 175 -8.31 -5.46 -10.59
C ILE A 175 -8.46 -4.16 -11.40
N CYS A 176 -7.86 -3.05 -10.94
CA CYS A 176 -7.92 -1.79 -11.66
C CYS A 176 -7.22 -1.88 -13.03
N SER A 177 -6.08 -2.55 -13.13
CA SER A 177 -5.39 -2.75 -14.42
C SER A 177 -6.18 -3.61 -15.41
N MET A 178 -7.03 -4.51 -14.92
CA MET A 178 -7.90 -5.35 -15.75
C MET A 178 -9.19 -4.63 -16.18
N MET A 179 -9.74 -3.80 -15.29
CA MET A 179 -11.06 -3.16 -15.53
C MET A 179 -10.96 -1.79 -16.18
N LEU A 180 -9.85 -1.06 -15.96
CA LEU A 180 -9.70 0.30 -16.44
C LEU A 180 -8.91 0.30 -17.76
N PRO A 181 -9.41 1.01 -18.80
CA PRO A 181 -8.68 1.12 -20.05
C PRO A 181 -7.40 1.92 -19.82
N SER A 182 -6.27 1.37 -20.28
CA SER A 182 -4.99 2.09 -20.31
C SER A 182 -5.15 3.33 -21.18
N VAL A 183 -5.08 4.51 -20.61
CA VAL A 183 -5.06 5.76 -21.38
C VAL A 183 -3.72 5.82 -22.09
N SER A 184 -3.76 5.71 -23.41
CA SER A 184 -2.66 5.71 -24.39
C SER A 184 -1.35 6.33 -23.91
N LYS A 185 -0.25 5.63 -24.23
CA LYS A 185 1.17 6.02 -24.10
C LYS A 185 1.49 7.39 -24.75
N LYS A 186 0.96 8.48 -24.23
CA LYS A 186 1.41 9.82 -24.60
C LYS A 186 1.99 10.48 -23.37
N THR A 187 3.32 10.44 -23.31
CA THR A 187 4.25 11.18 -22.46
C THR A 187 3.61 12.35 -21.73
N ARG A 188 3.21 12.14 -20.48
CA ARG A 188 3.07 13.18 -19.49
C ARG A 188 3.78 12.69 -18.25
N THR A 189 4.85 13.37 -17.88
CA THR A 189 5.40 13.31 -16.53
C THR A 189 4.21 13.45 -15.57
N PRO A 190 3.94 12.46 -14.71
CA PRO A 190 2.75 12.52 -13.85
C PRO A 190 2.87 13.77 -12.98
N ALA A 191 1.80 14.54 -12.91
CA ALA A 191 1.75 15.76 -12.08
C ALA A 191 2.19 15.48 -10.64
N PHE A 192 1.97 14.26 -10.17
CA PHE A 192 2.41 13.77 -8.86
C PHE A 192 3.94 13.61 -8.78
N ALA A 193 4.60 13.07 -9.80
CA ALA A 193 6.06 12.98 -9.84
C ALA A 193 6.69 14.37 -9.89
N ALA A 194 6.11 15.30 -10.66
CA ALA A 194 6.55 16.69 -10.69
C ALA A 194 6.33 17.44 -9.35
N VAL A 195 5.25 17.11 -8.62
CA VAL A 195 4.99 17.65 -7.27
C VAL A 195 5.95 17.04 -6.25
N LEU A 196 6.20 15.72 -6.32
CA LEU A 196 7.16 15.03 -5.46
C LEU A 196 8.61 15.51 -5.75
N GLU A 197 8.98 15.65 -7.00
CA GLU A 197 10.29 16.17 -7.41
C GLU A 197 10.48 17.61 -6.91
N ARG A 198 9.47 18.48 -7.05
CA ARG A 198 9.50 19.83 -6.49
C ARG A 198 9.55 19.85 -4.96
N ALA A 199 8.79 18.96 -4.30
CA ALA A 199 8.84 18.82 -2.84
C ALA A 199 10.19 18.28 -2.39
N PHE A 200 10.77 17.30 -3.10
CA PHE A 200 12.09 16.76 -2.82
C PHE A 200 13.19 17.81 -2.99
N LEU A 201 13.19 18.55 -4.11
CA LEU A 201 14.14 19.63 -4.38
C LEU A 201 13.99 20.82 -3.40
N ALA A 202 12.78 21.07 -2.91
CA ALA A 202 12.56 22.09 -1.89
C ALA A 202 13.06 21.67 -0.49
N TYR A 203 13.04 20.37 -0.17
CA TYR A 203 13.50 19.84 1.12
C TYR A 203 14.97 19.44 1.14
N PHE A 204 15.53 19.06 -0.04
CA PHE A 204 16.93 18.74 -0.25
C PHE A 204 17.46 19.62 -1.39
N PRO A 205 17.75 20.92 -1.12
CA PRO A 205 18.47 21.72 -2.11
C PRO A 205 19.79 21.03 -2.38
N GLU A 206 20.09 20.76 -3.65
CA GLU A 206 21.40 20.28 -4.05
C GLU A 206 22.44 21.22 -3.46
N SER A 207 23.26 20.71 -2.55
CA SER A 207 24.43 21.42 -2.08
C SER A 207 25.31 21.63 -3.32
N GLU A 208 25.47 22.85 -3.76
CA GLU A 208 26.46 23.23 -4.78
C GLU A 208 27.81 22.65 -4.39
N SER A 209 28.10 21.46 -4.90
CA SER A 209 29.43 20.87 -4.77
C SER A 209 30.30 21.42 -5.88
N GLY A 210 31.16 22.31 -5.48
CA GLY A 210 32.47 22.48 -6.09
C GLY A 210 32.49 23.25 -7.40
N GLY A 211 32.89 24.52 -7.30
CA GLY A 211 33.27 25.35 -8.42
C GLY A 211 34.26 24.66 -9.35
N ALA A 212 33.90 24.57 -10.60
CA ALA A 212 34.86 24.37 -11.66
C ALA A 212 35.74 25.63 -11.79
N PRO A 213 37.06 25.50 -11.99
CA PRO A 213 37.97 26.65 -12.13
C PRO A 213 37.58 27.47 -13.36
N LYS A 214 37.44 28.79 -13.17
CA LYS A 214 37.31 29.74 -14.27
C LYS A 214 38.58 29.60 -15.13
N GLU A 215 38.45 29.09 -16.31
CA GLU A 215 39.46 29.09 -17.32
C GLU A 215 39.75 30.56 -17.70
N HIS A 216 40.96 31.01 -17.38
CA HIS A 216 41.50 32.33 -17.68
C HIS A 216 41.66 32.42 -19.19
N ARG A 217 40.68 33.00 -19.88
CA ARG A 217 40.75 33.27 -21.32
C ARG A 217 41.71 34.40 -21.50
N SER A 218 42.90 34.09 -22.01
CA SER A 218 43.98 35.00 -22.32
C SER A 218 43.55 36.00 -23.41
N ASP A 219 43.88 37.27 -23.18
CA ASP A 219 43.64 38.43 -24.06
C ASP A 219 44.35 38.39 -25.43
N ALA A 220 44.80 37.24 -25.89
CA ALA A 220 45.52 37.09 -27.13
C ALA A 220 44.64 36.95 -28.40
N ASP A 221 43.33 36.66 -28.26
CA ASP A 221 42.47 36.44 -29.45
C ASP A 221 41.72 37.68 -29.94
N LEU A 222 41.95 38.84 -29.35
CA LEU A 222 41.29 40.11 -29.73
C LEU A 222 42.07 40.93 -30.80
N VAL A 223 43.24 40.46 -31.25
CA VAL A 223 44.08 41.24 -32.21
C VAL A 223 43.98 40.72 -33.65
N LEU A 224 43.36 39.57 -33.92
CA LEU A 224 43.38 38.97 -35.28
C LEU A 224 42.08 39.15 -36.10
N THR A 225 41.08 39.91 -35.62
CA THR A 225 39.84 40.18 -36.39
C THR A 225 39.71 41.61 -36.92
N SER A 226 40.75 42.45 -36.82
CA SER A 226 40.71 43.83 -37.32
C SER A 226 41.37 44.07 -38.67
N GLU A 227 41.85 43.05 -39.36
CA GLU A 227 42.57 43.24 -40.64
C GLU A 227 41.99 42.41 -41.83
N LYS A 228 40.68 42.34 -41.95
CA LYS A 228 40.07 41.93 -43.24
C LYS A 228 38.74 42.63 -43.48
N GLY A 229 38.82 43.90 -43.90
CA GLY A 229 37.67 44.69 -44.27
C GLY A 229 37.98 46.00 -44.93
N SER A 230 38.84 45.98 -45.96
CA SER A 230 38.90 47.05 -46.97
C SER A 230 39.75 46.58 -48.15
N VAL A 231 39.09 46.11 -49.18
CA VAL A 231 39.22 46.42 -50.65
C VAL A 231 38.00 45.81 -51.32
#